data_3335d8266c3c733973f9c054195a9ff3
#
_entry.id   3335d8266c3c733973f9c054195a9ff3
#
_cell.length_a   1.000
_cell.length_b   1.000
_cell.length_c   1.000
_cell.angle_alpha   90.00
_cell.angle_beta   90.00
_cell.angle_gamma   90.00
#
_symmetry.space_group_name_H-M   'P 1'
#
loop_
_entity.id
_entity.type
_entity.pdbx_description
1 polymer ?
#
loop_
_entity_poly.entity_id
_entity_poly.type
_entity_poly.pdbx_seq_one_letter_code
_entity_poly.pdbx_strand_id
1 'polypeptide(L)'
;MVNLHLSNMVGGYCFLNEQFDSQEVLEEPRLVDQGQVTEDIFLNPEARILEMNSKSGLYPLYMAYSLYAMKLPGPEDKLPLEQTQALWQETVEQQIFVLCKTRMAESITRRTLVGYQDWTVNTTYIPHLLERMENDPQRLAKKLQRTDTWGKEGQPMKFDAIVGNPPYQEDTGGGSAANVAAKQARPVYNLFVDQAKTMQPHYISMIMPARWYAGGIGLNDFRNEMLNDPHLIRLTDFVNSKDCFSTVDIAGGICYFLWDRDKEEVCEVTNVSGLEHHTMRRNLNEFGEIFIRSNESLSIIHKVLNRSEHFLTDRVQPIDAFGFPSAARGEKEPFDGCISLIHSQGTGYIKRSDVKKNAELIDKYKATISILVPCNGEVGIDPSKGYKAITTPRIEVPGEVNTFSYLVLGAFDTEAEIKNYKQYLMCKFTRFMLRLTYSSMHIARANFIFVPDQDFTEEWTDEKLYRKYELTEDEIAFIESTIRVME
;
A
#
# COMPACT_ATOMS: atom_id res chain seq x y z
N MET A 1 -1.88 6.75 -16.68
CA MET A 1 -1.33 5.69 -15.80
C MET A 1 -0.10 5.01 -16.41
N VAL A 2 -0.16 4.35 -17.61
CA VAL A 2 1.01 3.65 -18.20
C VAL A 2 2.20 4.60 -18.39
N ASN A 3 1.97 5.78 -19.01
CA ASN A 3 2.99 6.83 -19.16
C ASN A 3 3.56 7.24 -17.80
N LEU A 4 2.70 7.55 -16.82
CA LEU A 4 3.13 7.95 -15.49
C LEU A 4 4.02 6.90 -14.81
N HIS A 5 3.58 5.64 -14.80
CA HIS A 5 4.32 4.54 -14.16
C HIS A 5 5.66 4.27 -14.85
N LEU A 6 5.63 3.96 -16.15
CA LEU A 6 6.84 3.50 -16.84
C LEU A 6 7.87 4.62 -17.03
N SER A 7 7.44 5.84 -17.43
CA SER A 7 8.40 6.93 -17.56
C SER A 7 9.08 7.31 -16.24
N ASN A 8 8.35 7.21 -15.13
CA ASN A 8 8.88 7.51 -13.80
C ASN A 8 9.87 6.44 -13.29
N MET A 9 9.66 5.18 -13.69
CA MET A 9 10.50 4.08 -13.22
C MET A 9 11.63 3.71 -14.19
N VAL A 10 11.29 3.57 -15.47
CA VAL A 10 12.26 3.07 -16.47
C VAL A 10 12.64 4.11 -17.54
N GLY A 11 11.95 5.24 -17.58
CA GLY A 11 12.16 6.26 -18.60
C GLY A 11 11.42 5.97 -19.91
N GLY A 12 11.90 6.55 -21.01
CA GLY A 12 11.29 6.45 -22.33
C GLY A 12 10.43 7.65 -22.71
N TYR A 13 9.63 7.55 -23.77
CA TYR A 13 8.84 8.66 -24.30
C TYR A 13 7.49 8.81 -23.61
N CYS A 14 7.29 9.95 -22.96
CA CYS A 14 6.12 10.24 -22.12
C CYS A 14 5.29 11.38 -22.72
N PHE A 15 3.95 11.19 -22.78
CA PHE A 15 3.00 12.21 -23.23
C PHE A 15 2.50 13.12 -22.09
N LEU A 16 3.03 13.01 -20.88
CA LEU A 16 2.73 13.90 -19.77
C LEU A 16 3.81 14.98 -19.65
N ASN A 17 3.44 16.15 -19.13
CA ASN A 17 4.36 17.26 -18.85
C ASN A 17 5.40 16.89 -17.80
N GLU A 18 6.25 17.83 -17.39
CA GLU A 18 7.31 17.59 -16.39
C GLU A 18 6.75 17.30 -14.99
N GLN A 19 5.59 17.82 -14.67
CA GLN A 19 4.86 17.59 -13.43
C GLN A 19 4.08 16.28 -13.43
N PHE A 20 4.10 15.53 -14.54
CA PHE A 20 3.31 14.31 -14.76
C PHE A 20 1.79 14.52 -14.58
N ASP A 21 1.30 15.72 -14.88
CA ASP A 21 -0.11 16.04 -14.81
C ASP A 21 -0.91 15.28 -15.88
N SER A 22 -1.84 14.45 -15.45
CA SER A 22 -2.70 13.67 -16.32
C SER A 22 -3.76 14.51 -17.06
N GLN A 23 -3.93 15.77 -16.67
CA GLN A 23 -4.83 16.74 -17.32
C GLN A 23 -4.16 17.44 -18.51
N GLU A 24 -2.83 17.48 -18.55
CA GLU A 24 -2.04 18.13 -19.57
C GLU A 24 -1.28 17.10 -20.43
N VAL A 25 -1.96 16.55 -21.41
CA VAL A 25 -1.36 15.61 -22.38
C VAL A 25 -0.66 16.41 -23.48
N LEU A 26 0.62 16.13 -23.70
CA LEU A 26 1.43 16.77 -24.73
C LEU A 26 1.04 16.26 -26.13
N GLU A 27 1.10 17.13 -27.14
CA GLU A 27 0.92 16.74 -28.55
C GLU A 27 2.07 15.85 -29.03
N GLU A 28 3.30 16.19 -28.64
CA GLU A 28 4.50 15.39 -28.90
C GLU A 28 5.08 14.86 -27.59
N PRO A 29 5.48 13.58 -27.53
CA PRO A 29 6.03 13.01 -26.30
C PRO A 29 7.44 13.54 -26.06
N ARG A 30 7.76 13.78 -24.78
CA ARG A 30 9.11 14.10 -24.33
C ARG A 30 9.85 12.86 -23.87
N LEU A 31 11.16 12.85 -24.05
CA LEU A 31 12.02 11.84 -23.46
C LEU A 31 12.15 12.08 -21.96
N VAL A 32 11.88 11.03 -21.17
CA VAL A 32 12.20 10.97 -19.74
C VAL A 32 13.41 10.06 -19.58
N ASP A 33 14.49 10.61 -19.06
CA ASP A 33 15.72 9.88 -18.84
C ASP A 33 15.85 9.53 -17.34
N GLN A 34 15.98 8.22 -17.06
CA GLN A 34 16.22 7.67 -15.73
C GLN A 34 17.67 7.15 -15.59
N GLY A 35 18.58 7.72 -16.37
CA GLY A 35 20.01 7.38 -16.38
C GLY A 35 20.24 5.95 -16.88
N GLN A 36 21.07 5.19 -16.16
CA GLN A 36 21.48 3.84 -16.56
C GLN A 36 20.29 2.91 -16.89
N VAL A 37 19.18 3.05 -16.18
CA VAL A 37 17.96 2.24 -16.43
C VAL A 37 17.39 2.49 -17.82
N THR A 38 17.35 3.76 -18.24
CA THR A 38 16.90 4.14 -19.59
C THR A 38 17.87 3.65 -20.65
N GLU A 39 19.17 3.79 -20.41
CA GLU A 39 20.20 3.33 -21.32
C GLU A 39 20.13 1.81 -21.53
N ASP A 40 20.10 1.03 -20.45
CA ASP A 40 20.10 -0.43 -20.50
C ASP A 40 18.86 -1.02 -21.17
N ILE A 41 17.71 -0.33 -21.04
CA ILE A 41 16.44 -0.80 -21.61
C ILE A 41 16.23 -0.31 -23.02
N PHE A 42 16.42 1.00 -23.30
CA PHE A 42 15.99 1.61 -24.54
C PHE A 42 17.11 1.85 -25.54
N LEU A 43 18.37 1.95 -25.11
CA LEU A 43 19.52 2.10 -26.00
C LEU A 43 20.21 0.75 -26.31
N ASN A 44 19.90 -0.29 -25.56
CA ASN A 44 20.42 -1.64 -25.80
C ASN A 44 19.59 -2.32 -26.93
N PRO A 45 20.14 -2.57 -28.11
CA PRO A 45 19.42 -3.20 -29.23
C PRO A 45 19.00 -4.65 -28.94
N GLU A 46 19.66 -5.32 -28.00
CA GLU A 46 19.41 -6.71 -27.61
C GLU A 46 18.45 -6.83 -26.40
N ALA A 47 18.03 -5.69 -25.81
CA ALA A 47 17.16 -5.69 -24.64
C ALA A 47 15.83 -6.40 -24.93
N ARG A 48 15.43 -7.29 -24.03
CA ARG A 48 14.18 -8.05 -24.10
C ARG A 48 13.29 -7.69 -22.93
N ILE A 49 12.09 -7.24 -23.24
CA ILE A 49 11.16 -6.70 -22.26
C ILE A 49 9.93 -7.60 -22.20
N LEU A 50 9.60 -8.07 -21.01
CA LEU A 50 8.39 -8.86 -20.76
C LEU A 50 7.34 -8.02 -20.05
N GLU A 51 6.14 -7.90 -20.64
CA GLU A 51 4.96 -7.50 -19.88
C GLU A 51 4.26 -8.71 -19.31
N MET A 52 3.97 -8.68 -17.99
CA MET A 52 3.20 -9.71 -17.31
C MET A 52 1.74 -9.27 -17.09
N ASN A 53 0.80 -10.09 -17.60
CA ASN A 53 -0.65 -9.91 -17.47
C ASN A 53 -1.25 -8.83 -18.38
N SER A 54 -0.85 -8.79 -19.64
CA SER A 54 -1.47 -7.88 -20.62
C SER A 54 -2.97 -8.12 -20.76
N LYS A 55 -3.71 -7.01 -20.88
CA LYS A 55 -5.16 -6.99 -21.17
C LYS A 55 -5.44 -6.29 -22.49
N SER A 56 -4.87 -5.10 -22.69
CA SER A 56 -5.09 -4.23 -23.86
C SER A 56 -3.83 -3.93 -24.68
N GLY A 57 -2.64 -4.37 -24.20
CA GLY A 57 -1.38 -4.13 -24.87
C GLY A 57 -0.80 -2.72 -24.73
N LEU A 58 -1.28 -1.90 -23.77
CA LEU A 58 -0.79 -0.52 -23.62
C LEU A 58 0.60 -0.46 -22.99
N TYR A 59 0.95 -1.37 -22.09
CA TYR A 59 2.30 -1.47 -21.53
C TYR A 59 3.33 -1.82 -22.60
N PRO A 60 3.17 -2.92 -23.35
CA PRO A 60 4.12 -3.25 -24.41
C PRO A 60 4.12 -2.24 -25.54
N LEU A 61 3.01 -1.54 -25.80
CA LEU A 61 2.97 -0.44 -26.78
C LEU A 61 3.87 0.73 -26.33
N TYR A 62 3.81 1.12 -25.05
CA TYR A 62 4.69 2.16 -24.52
C TYR A 62 6.17 1.79 -24.65
N MET A 63 6.51 0.54 -24.28
CA MET A 63 7.89 0.05 -24.37
C MET A 63 8.36 -0.04 -25.84
N ALA A 64 7.52 -0.59 -26.72
CA ALA A 64 7.84 -0.67 -28.16
C ALA A 64 8.01 0.71 -28.78
N TYR A 65 7.13 1.65 -28.44
CA TYR A 65 7.22 3.03 -28.95
C TYR A 65 8.50 3.72 -28.49
N SER A 66 8.85 3.59 -27.22
CA SER A 66 10.07 4.19 -26.67
C SER A 66 11.34 3.59 -27.31
N LEU A 67 11.40 2.27 -27.46
CA LEU A 67 12.50 1.58 -28.17
C LEU A 67 12.60 2.02 -29.63
N TYR A 68 11.48 2.07 -30.33
CA TYR A 68 11.41 2.52 -31.70
C TYR A 68 11.86 3.98 -31.86
N ALA A 69 11.32 4.88 -31.02
CA ALA A 69 11.60 6.30 -31.10
C ALA A 69 13.09 6.62 -30.81
N MET A 70 13.73 5.85 -29.91
CA MET A 70 15.17 5.97 -29.64
C MET A 70 16.07 5.54 -30.82
N LYS A 71 15.55 4.70 -31.72
CA LYS A 71 16.28 4.23 -32.90
C LYS A 71 16.09 5.17 -34.11
N LEU A 72 15.16 6.12 -34.03
CA LEU A 72 14.94 7.07 -35.13
C LEU A 72 16.11 8.06 -35.18
N PRO A 73 16.55 8.43 -36.39
CA PRO A 73 17.43 9.58 -36.54
C PRO A 73 16.72 10.88 -36.11
N GLY A 74 17.46 11.92 -35.86
CA GLY A 74 16.90 13.20 -35.43
C GLY A 74 15.78 13.73 -36.31
N PRO A 75 14.98 14.70 -35.85
CA PRO A 75 13.77 15.17 -36.53
C PRO A 75 14.02 15.73 -37.94
N GLU A 76 15.28 16.05 -38.29
CA GLU A 76 15.68 16.54 -39.62
C GLU A 76 15.83 15.41 -40.66
N ASP A 77 16.07 14.15 -40.22
CA ASP A 77 16.32 13.00 -41.09
C ASP A 77 15.11 12.05 -41.11
N LYS A 78 14.04 12.42 -41.79
CA LYS A 78 12.85 11.59 -41.94
C LYS A 78 13.15 10.31 -42.73
N LEU A 79 13.06 9.16 -42.07
CA LEU A 79 13.15 7.86 -42.72
C LEU A 79 11.95 7.64 -43.68
N PRO A 80 12.15 6.97 -44.82
CA PRO A 80 11.05 6.49 -45.66
C PRO A 80 10.08 5.58 -44.87
N LEU A 81 8.81 5.57 -45.26
CA LEU A 81 7.76 4.81 -44.59
C LEU A 81 8.12 3.30 -44.46
N GLU A 82 8.69 2.72 -45.51
CA GLU A 82 9.11 1.31 -45.49
C GLU A 82 10.16 1.03 -44.42
N GLN A 83 11.11 1.95 -44.23
CA GLN A 83 12.16 1.80 -43.21
C GLN A 83 11.60 2.00 -41.79
N THR A 84 10.68 2.95 -41.61
CA THR A 84 10.01 3.14 -40.28
C THR A 84 9.17 1.93 -39.93
N GLN A 85 8.47 1.33 -40.91
CA GLN A 85 7.70 0.09 -40.70
C GLN A 85 8.62 -1.10 -40.38
N ALA A 86 9.72 -1.27 -41.08
CA ALA A 86 10.68 -2.32 -40.83
C ALA A 86 11.30 -2.21 -39.42
N LEU A 87 11.64 -0.99 -39.02
CA LEU A 87 12.18 -0.72 -37.67
C LEU A 87 11.17 -1.01 -36.57
N TRP A 88 9.90 -0.65 -36.78
CA TRP A 88 8.83 -0.99 -35.84
C TRP A 88 8.62 -2.50 -35.74
N GLN A 89 8.54 -3.19 -36.88
CA GLN A 89 8.41 -4.64 -36.94
C GLN A 89 9.55 -5.33 -36.19
N GLU A 90 10.79 -4.94 -36.49
CA GLU A 90 11.98 -5.48 -35.82
C GLU A 90 11.92 -5.29 -34.30
N THR A 91 11.55 -4.09 -33.84
CA THR A 91 11.41 -3.77 -32.42
C THR A 91 10.38 -4.69 -31.73
N VAL A 92 9.20 -4.87 -32.32
CA VAL A 92 8.14 -5.72 -31.78
C VAL A 92 8.55 -7.19 -31.78
N GLU A 93 9.18 -7.67 -32.88
CA GLU A 93 9.54 -9.08 -33.03
C GLU A 93 10.73 -9.50 -32.18
N GLN A 94 11.69 -8.61 -31.91
CA GLN A 94 12.93 -8.97 -31.23
C GLN A 94 12.92 -8.63 -29.74
N GLN A 95 12.31 -7.50 -29.37
CA GLN A 95 12.48 -6.91 -28.04
C GLN A 95 11.24 -7.00 -27.14
N ILE A 96 10.04 -7.16 -27.69
CA ILE A 96 8.80 -7.15 -26.91
C ILE A 96 8.21 -8.53 -26.75
N PHE A 97 7.96 -8.93 -25.51
CA PHE A 97 7.37 -10.20 -25.11
C PHE A 97 6.19 -9.96 -24.19
N VAL A 98 5.08 -10.67 -24.37
CA VAL A 98 3.85 -10.38 -23.65
C VAL A 98 3.14 -11.63 -23.17
N LEU A 99 3.04 -11.77 -21.85
CA LEU A 99 2.21 -12.78 -21.20
C LEU A 99 0.79 -12.22 -21.03
N CYS A 100 -0.16 -12.75 -21.79
CA CYS A 100 -1.52 -12.24 -21.83
C CYS A 100 -2.43 -12.90 -20.79
N LYS A 101 -3.34 -12.11 -20.20
CA LYS A 101 -4.31 -12.60 -19.21
C LYS A 101 -5.24 -13.69 -19.77
N THR A 102 -5.65 -13.55 -21.02
CA THR A 102 -6.59 -14.44 -21.73
C THR A 102 -6.23 -14.53 -23.21
N ARG A 103 -6.78 -15.52 -23.91
CA ARG A 103 -6.64 -15.57 -25.37
C ARG A 103 -7.26 -14.37 -26.10
N MET A 104 -8.32 -13.77 -25.54
CA MET A 104 -8.87 -12.52 -26.08
C MET A 104 -7.86 -11.37 -25.89
N ALA A 105 -7.25 -11.26 -24.71
CA ALA A 105 -6.21 -10.26 -24.45
C ALA A 105 -5.00 -10.45 -25.39
N GLU A 106 -4.63 -11.68 -25.72
CA GLU A 106 -3.59 -12.00 -26.71
C GLU A 106 -3.94 -11.42 -28.09
N SER A 107 -5.17 -11.65 -28.57
CA SER A 107 -5.65 -11.07 -29.83
C SER A 107 -5.69 -9.55 -29.80
N ILE A 108 -6.15 -8.93 -28.69
CA ILE A 108 -6.19 -7.47 -28.53
C ILE A 108 -4.77 -6.90 -28.52
N THR A 109 -3.86 -7.48 -27.75
CA THR A 109 -2.47 -7.03 -27.63
C THR A 109 -1.77 -7.07 -28.99
N ARG A 110 -1.95 -8.16 -29.75
CA ARG A 110 -1.45 -8.24 -31.12
C ARG A 110 -1.96 -7.08 -31.98
N ARG A 111 -3.27 -6.78 -31.94
CA ARG A 111 -3.86 -5.65 -32.69
C ARG A 111 -3.32 -4.29 -32.23
N THR A 112 -3.10 -4.13 -30.93
CA THR A 112 -2.51 -2.90 -30.37
C THR A 112 -1.09 -2.65 -30.89
N LEU A 113 -0.28 -3.72 -31.03
CA LEU A 113 1.12 -3.59 -31.43
C LEU A 113 1.31 -3.48 -32.95
N VAL A 114 0.55 -4.25 -33.75
CA VAL A 114 0.83 -4.38 -35.20
C VAL A 114 -0.41 -4.11 -36.08
N GLY A 115 -1.53 -3.69 -35.50
CA GLY A 115 -2.75 -3.43 -36.25
C GLY A 115 -3.24 -4.69 -36.97
N TYR A 116 -3.35 -4.61 -38.29
CA TYR A 116 -3.78 -5.71 -39.17
C TYR A 116 -2.62 -6.33 -39.96
N GLN A 117 -1.38 -5.94 -39.65
CA GLN A 117 -0.22 -6.52 -40.32
C GLN A 117 -0.03 -8.00 -39.87
N ASP A 118 0.45 -8.81 -40.82
CA ASP A 118 0.74 -10.23 -40.55
C ASP A 118 2.20 -10.41 -40.09
N TRP A 119 2.58 -9.62 -39.09
CA TRP A 119 3.90 -9.68 -38.47
C TRP A 119 3.89 -10.59 -37.25
N THR A 120 5.04 -11.13 -36.91
CA THR A 120 5.20 -11.93 -35.69
C THR A 120 5.13 -11.04 -34.45
N VAL A 121 4.38 -11.47 -33.44
CA VAL A 121 4.31 -10.82 -32.13
C VAL A 121 4.54 -11.88 -31.05
N ASN A 122 5.49 -11.66 -30.16
CA ASN A 122 5.80 -12.61 -29.10
C ASN A 122 4.75 -12.53 -27.97
N THR A 123 3.57 -13.05 -28.23
CA THR A 123 2.48 -13.11 -27.24
C THR A 123 2.23 -14.57 -26.86
N THR A 124 1.87 -14.80 -25.59
CA THR A 124 1.45 -16.11 -25.11
C THR A 124 0.38 -16.00 -24.04
N TYR A 125 -0.50 -17.00 -23.99
CA TYR A 125 -1.45 -17.22 -22.91
C TYR A 125 -1.14 -18.56 -22.24
N ILE A 126 -1.00 -18.54 -20.92
CA ILE A 126 -0.75 -19.75 -20.14
C ILE A 126 -1.99 -20.03 -19.28
N PRO A 127 -2.69 -21.15 -19.49
CA PRO A 127 -3.81 -21.53 -18.65
C PRO A 127 -3.34 -21.87 -17.22
N HIS A 128 -4.20 -21.61 -16.23
CA HIS A 128 -3.93 -21.84 -14.81
C HIS A 128 -2.63 -21.16 -14.33
N LEU A 129 -2.42 -19.92 -14.75
CA LEU A 129 -1.17 -19.19 -14.51
C LEU A 129 -0.88 -19.04 -13.01
N LEU A 130 -1.90 -18.64 -12.21
CA LEU A 130 -1.74 -18.45 -10.76
C LEU A 130 -1.33 -19.75 -10.05
N GLU A 131 -2.01 -20.86 -10.37
CA GLU A 131 -1.65 -22.17 -9.81
C GLU A 131 -0.22 -22.58 -10.14
N ARG A 132 0.27 -22.23 -11.34
CA ARG A 132 1.65 -22.51 -11.75
C ARG A 132 2.66 -21.64 -11.02
N MET A 133 2.34 -20.39 -10.78
CA MET A 133 3.17 -19.47 -10.01
C MET A 133 3.30 -19.95 -8.55
N GLU A 134 2.22 -20.50 -7.97
CA GLU A 134 2.23 -21.03 -6.61
C GLU A 134 2.93 -22.38 -6.47
N ASN A 135 2.64 -23.30 -7.37
CA ASN A 135 3.08 -24.69 -7.21
C ASN A 135 4.45 -24.99 -7.80
N ASP A 136 4.85 -24.30 -8.88
CA ASP A 136 6.11 -24.55 -9.56
C ASP A 136 6.63 -23.30 -10.31
N PRO A 137 6.99 -22.23 -9.57
CA PRO A 137 7.46 -20.97 -10.16
C PRO A 137 8.74 -21.14 -10.98
N GLN A 138 9.62 -22.04 -10.58
CA GLN A 138 10.87 -22.31 -11.29
C GLN A 138 10.65 -22.95 -12.68
N ARG A 139 9.71 -23.86 -12.78
CA ARG A 139 9.34 -24.48 -14.07
C ARG A 139 8.68 -23.46 -14.98
N LEU A 140 7.83 -22.59 -14.42
CA LEU A 140 7.19 -21.51 -15.17
C LEU A 140 8.25 -20.51 -15.66
N ALA A 141 9.20 -20.12 -14.82
CA ALA A 141 10.31 -19.24 -15.20
C ALA A 141 11.12 -19.86 -16.35
N LYS A 142 11.56 -21.12 -16.23
CA LYS A 142 12.26 -21.83 -17.29
C LYS A 142 11.48 -21.90 -18.59
N LYS A 143 10.15 -22.05 -18.52
CA LYS A 143 9.29 -22.04 -19.71
C LYS A 143 9.26 -20.67 -20.37
N LEU A 144 9.04 -19.58 -19.60
CA LEU A 144 8.99 -18.22 -20.13
C LEU A 144 10.34 -17.76 -20.69
N GLN A 145 11.42 -18.25 -20.15
CA GLN A 145 12.81 -17.97 -20.59
C GLN A 145 13.28 -18.90 -21.72
N ARG A 146 12.38 -19.33 -22.59
CA ARG A 146 12.67 -20.10 -23.80
C ARG A 146 11.95 -19.51 -25.00
N THR A 147 12.66 -19.40 -26.11
CA THR A 147 12.14 -18.78 -27.32
C THR A 147 11.00 -19.57 -27.98
N ASP A 148 10.92 -20.91 -27.74
CA ASP A 148 9.80 -21.75 -28.22
C ASP A 148 8.44 -21.42 -27.56
N THR A 149 8.45 -20.86 -26.34
CA THR A 149 7.23 -20.32 -25.73
C THR A 149 6.62 -19.19 -26.54
N TRP A 150 7.42 -18.51 -27.34
CA TRP A 150 7.09 -17.34 -28.14
C TRP A 150 7.02 -17.63 -29.65
N GLY A 151 6.95 -18.92 -30.01
CA GLY A 151 6.80 -19.35 -31.41
C GLY A 151 8.08 -19.32 -32.24
N LYS A 152 9.27 -19.34 -31.60
CA LYS A 152 10.59 -19.36 -32.24
C LYS A 152 11.30 -20.68 -31.93
N GLU A 153 12.49 -20.89 -32.53
CA GLU A 153 13.33 -22.04 -32.20
C GLU A 153 13.69 -22.09 -30.73
N GLY A 154 13.66 -23.27 -30.09
CA GLY A 154 13.74 -23.49 -28.65
C GLY A 154 15.10 -23.21 -28.01
N GLN A 155 15.51 -21.95 -27.89
CA GLN A 155 16.75 -21.53 -27.23
C GLN A 155 16.49 -20.88 -25.88
N PRO A 156 17.41 -20.97 -24.91
CA PRO A 156 17.35 -20.19 -23.68
C PRO A 156 17.41 -18.69 -23.96
N MET A 157 16.68 -17.90 -23.18
CA MET A 157 16.70 -16.44 -23.25
C MET A 157 16.56 -15.84 -21.85
N LYS A 158 16.94 -14.56 -21.70
CA LYS A 158 16.71 -13.79 -20.49
C LYS A 158 15.94 -12.53 -20.84
N PHE A 159 15.28 -11.97 -19.86
CA PHE A 159 14.65 -10.66 -19.95
C PHE A 159 15.51 -9.62 -19.23
N ASP A 160 15.67 -8.47 -19.83
CA ASP A 160 16.36 -7.33 -19.22
C ASP A 160 15.40 -6.56 -18.31
N ALA A 161 14.15 -6.38 -18.73
CA ALA A 161 13.13 -5.79 -17.90
C ALA A 161 11.83 -6.61 -17.89
N ILE A 162 11.19 -6.67 -16.72
CA ILE A 162 9.84 -7.20 -16.55
C ILE A 162 8.96 -6.09 -16.00
N VAL A 163 7.92 -5.74 -16.75
CA VAL A 163 7.00 -4.65 -16.40
C VAL A 163 5.55 -5.16 -16.36
N GLY A 164 4.67 -4.46 -15.65
CA GLY A 164 3.28 -4.83 -15.72
C GLY A 164 2.34 -4.16 -14.70
N ASN A 165 1.06 -4.46 -14.92
CA ASN A 165 -0.03 -4.17 -14.00
C ASN A 165 -0.74 -5.50 -13.69
N PRO A 166 -0.25 -6.27 -12.70
CA PRO A 166 -0.80 -7.56 -12.36
C PRO A 166 -2.26 -7.46 -11.89
N PRO A 167 -3.04 -8.57 -11.90
CA PRO A 167 -4.35 -8.58 -11.28
C PRO A 167 -4.21 -8.38 -9.77
N TYR A 168 -5.10 -7.57 -9.17
CA TYR A 168 -5.00 -7.22 -7.76
C TYR A 168 -5.55 -8.30 -6.84
N GLN A 169 -6.60 -8.98 -7.28
CA GLN A 169 -7.30 -10.03 -6.53
C GLN A 169 -7.73 -11.15 -7.47
N GLU A 170 -7.90 -12.33 -6.92
CA GLU A 170 -8.55 -13.43 -7.63
C GLU A 170 -10.06 -13.18 -7.69
N ASP A 171 -10.62 -13.18 -8.92
CA ASP A 171 -12.07 -13.16 -9.11
C ASP A 171 -12.61 -14.52 -8.64
N THR A 172 -13.10 -14.59 -7.41
CA THR A 172 -13.85 -15.78 -6.94
C THR A 172 -15.15 -15.84 -7.71
N GLY A 173 -15.14 -16.55 -8.84
CA GLY A 173 -16.25 -16.74 -9.75
C GLY A 173 -17.55 -17.12 -9.02
N GLY A 174 -18.66 -16.51 -9.45
CA GLY A 174 -19.98 -16.52 -8.88
C GLY A 174 -20.44 -17.84 -8.27
N GLY A 175 -20.53 -17.86 -6.97
CA GLY A 175 -21.34 -18.79 -6.21
C GLY A 175 -22.70 -18.13 -5.93
N SER A 176 -23.78 -18.90 -6.09
CA SER A 176 -25.17 -18.45 -5.89
C SER A 176 -25.36 -17.69 -4.57
N ALA A 177 -26.28 -16.74 -4.56
CA ALA A 177 -26.60 -15.75 -3.51
C ALA A 177 -27.01 -16.29 -2.12
N ALA A 178 -26.76 -17.54 -1.78
CA ALA A 178 -27.21 -18.16 -0.54
C ALA A 178 -26.13 -18.42 0.53
N ASN A 179 -24.84 -18.16 0.25
CA ASN A 179 -23.74 -18.33 1.23
C ASN A 179 -22.75 -17.16 1.16
N VAL A 180 -23.22 -15.96 1.47
CA VAL A 180 -22.37 -14.75 1.61
C VAL A 180 -21.88 -14.65 3.06
N ALA A 181 -21.07 -15.60 3.51
CA ALA A 181 -19.96 -15.26 4.37
C ALA A 181 -18.89 -14.73 3.40
N ALA A 182 -18.61 -13.44 3.43
CA ALA A 182 -17.71 -12.79 2.50
C ALA A 182 -16.38 -13.55 2.44
N LYS A 183 -16.16 -14.34 1.38
CA LYS A 183 -14.83 -14.80 1.03
C LYS A 183 -14.05 -13.55 0.68
N GLN A 184 -13.19 -13.12 1.58
CA GLN A 184 -12.28 -12.01 1.33
C GLN A 184 -11.49 -12.37 0.07
N ALA A 185 -11.62 -11.55 -0.97
CA ALA A 185 -10.90 -11.76 -2.21
C ALA A 185 -9.39 -11.78 -1.93
N ARG A 186 -8.74 -12.86 -2.31
CA ARG A 186 -7.32 -13.09 -2.04
C ARG A 186 -6.47 -12.20 -2.95
N PRO A 187 -5.47 -11.46 -2.43
CA PRO A 187 -4.50 -10.77 -3.26
C PRO A 187 -3.67 -11.77 -4.06
N VAL A 188 -3.32 -11.41 -5.31
CA VAL A 188 -2.51 -12.27 -6.21
C VAL A 188 -1.37 -11.52 -6.89
N TYR A 189 -1.29 -10.19 -6.77
CA TYR A 189 -0.23 -9.38 -7.39
C TYR A 189 1.16 -9.73 -6.85
N ASN A 190 1.27 -10.16 -5.60
CA ASN A 190 2.50 -10.65 -4.99
C ASN A 190 3.09 -11.82 -5.78
N LEU A 191 2.26 -12.77 -6.26
CA LEU A 191 2.73 -13.91 -7.06
C LEU A 191 3.42 -13.47 -8.37
N PHE A 192 2.98 -12.35 -8.96
CA PHE A 192 3.60 -11.81 -10.17
C PHE A 192 4.96 -11.18 -9.88
N VAL A 193 5.10 -10.49 -8.75
CA VAL A 193 6.39 -9.94 -8.31
C VAL A 193 7.37 -11.07 -8.01
N ASP A 194 6.95 -12.09 -7.25
CA ASP A 194 7.76 -13.24 -6.88
C ASP A 194 8.19 -14.04 -8.13
N GLN A 195 7.26 -14.21 -9.08
CA GLN A 195 7.58 -14.88 -10.36
C GLN A 195 8.56 -14.05 -11.20
N ALA A 196 8.44 -12.72 -11.21
CA ALA A 196 9.38 -11.86 -11.91
C ALA A 196 10.79 -11.96 -11.29
N LYS A 197 10.90 -11.89 -9.96
CA LYS A 197 12.16 -12.10 -9.23
C LYS A 197 12.76 -13.49 -9.51
N THR A 198 11.93 -14.53 -9.58
CA THR A 198 12.36 -15.89 -9.91
C THR A 198 13.02 -15.98 -11.30
N MET A 199 12.61 -15.14 -12.25
CA MET A 199 13.22 -15.08 -13.60
C MET A 199 14.53 -14.29 -13.64
N GLN A 200 14.87 -13.55 -12.57
CA GLN A 200 16.12 -12.80 -12.45
C GLN A 200 16.41 -11.84 -13.62
N PRO A 201 15.46 -10.96 -14.00
CA PRO A 201 15.75 -9.91 -14.97
C PRO A 201 16.74 -8.89 -14.37
N HIS A 202 17.19 -7.94 -15.18
CA HIS A 202 17.94 -6.81 -14.64
C HIS A 202 17.00 -5.89 -13.86
N TYR A 203 15.84 -5.54 -14.44
CA TYR A 203 14.87 -4.61 -13.85
C TYR A 203 13.48 -5.25 -13.70
N ILE A 204 12.80 -4.91 -12.59
CA ILE A 204 11.35 -5.18 -12.42
C ILE A 204 10.66 -3.87 -12.07
N SER A 205 9.56 -3.57 -12.78
CA SER A 205 8.69 -2.46 -12.43
C SER A 205 7.22 -2.86 -12.58
N MET A 206 6.49 -2.83 -11.46
CA MET A 206 5.07 -3.17 -11.42
C MET A 206 4.27 -2.15 -10.63
N ILE A 207 3.02 -1.93 -11.06
CA ILE A 207 2.04 -1.14 -10.31
C ILE A 207 1.08 -2.06 -9.59
N MET A 208 0.87 -1.82 -8.30
CA MET A 208 0.07 -2.69 -7.45
C MET A 208 -0.62 -1.93 -6.31
N PRO A 209 -1.66 -2.50 -5.66
CA PRO A 209 -2.25 -1.91 -4.46
C PRO A 209 -1.23 -1.76 -3.34
N ALA A 210 -1.26 -0.62 -2.65
CA ALA A 210 -0.37 -0.34 -1.51
C ALA A 210 -0.74 -1.11 -0.21
N ARG A 211 -1.77 -1.95 -0.25
CA ARG A 211 -2.22 -2.77 0.90
C ARG A 211 -1.15 -3.66 1.51
N TRP A 212 -0.15 -4.05 0.75
CA TRP A 212 0.95 -4.86 1.26
C TRP A 212 1.78 -4.16 2.35
N TYR A 213 1.80 -2.84 2.40
CA TYR A 213 2.47 -2.08 3.47
C TYR A 213 1.99 -2.48 4.86
N ALA A 214 0.72 -2.76 4.96
CA ALA A 214 0.07 -3.17 6.19
C ALA A 214 0.14 -4.68 6.46
N GLY A 215 0.52 -5.47 5.46
CA GLY A 215 0.41 -6.92 5.50
C GLY A 215 -1.05 -7.38 5.44
N GLY A 216 -1.39 -8.42 6.17
CA GLY A 216 -2.72 -9.00 6.21
C GLY A 216 -2.77 -10.37 5.54
N ILE A 217 -3.97 -10.88 5.24
CA ILE A 217 -4.17 -12.25 4.77
C ILE A 217 -3.36 -12.51 3.49
N GLY A 218 -2.34 -13.35 3.58
CA GLY A 218 -1.49 -13.78 2.46
C GLY A 218 -0.44 -12.77 2.01
N LEU A 219 -0.20 -11.68 2.77
CA LEU A 219 0.76 -10.63 2.40
C LEU A 219 1.88 -10.39 3.43
N ASN A 220 1.86 -11.06 4.58
CA ASN A 220 2.87 -10.81 5.62
C ASN A 220 4.29 -11.17 5.15
N ASP A 221 4.46 -12.35 4.56
CA ASP A 221 5.76 -12.79 4.05
C ASP A 221 6.22 -11.89 2.89
N PHE A 222 5.33 -11.59 1.96
CA PHE A 222 5.60 -10.65 0.85
C PHE A 222 6.00 -9.26 1.36
N ARG A 223 5.29 -8.73 2.37
CA ARG A 223 5.66 -7.45 3.00
C ARG A 223 7.06 -7.50 3.59
N ASN A 224 7.35 -8.53 4.39
CA ASN A 224 8.65 -8.67 5.02
C ASN A 224 9.77 -8.79 3.98
N GLU A 225 9.54 -9.53 2.90
CA GLU A 225 10.48 -9.63 1.81
C GLU A 225 10.71 -8.27 1.14
N MET A 226 9.64 -7.57 0.75
CA MET A 226 9.75 -6.28 0.07
C MET A 226 10.38 -5.19 0.94
N LEU A 227 10.11 -5.15 2.25
CA LEU A 227 10.69 -4.16 3.17
C LEU A 227 12.19 -4.39 3.42
N ASN A 228 12.66 -5.62 3.30
CA ASN A 228 14.06 -6.00 3.53
C ASN A 228 14.87 -6.20 2.23
N ASP A 229 14.26 -5.99 1.07
CA ASP A 229 14.92 -6.18 -0.22
C ASP A 229 15.76 -4.94 -0.60
N PRO A 230 17.11 -5.02 -0.55
CA PRO A 230 17.97 -3.88 -0.86
C PRO A 230 17.97 -3.52 -2.36
N HIS A 231 17.45 -4.40 -3.20
CA HIS A 231 17.31 -4.18 -4.64
C HIS A 231 16.05 -3.37 -5.00
N LEU A 232 15.15 -3.12 -4.04
CA LEU A 232 14.02 -2.21 -4.22
C LEU A 232 14.50 -0.77 -4.10
N ILE A 233 14.95 -0.19 -5.21
CA ILE A 233 15.66 1.10 -5.23
C ILE A 233 14.75 2.32 -5.35
N ARG A 234 13.53 2.17 -5.89
CA ARG A 234 12.53 3.25 -5.97
C ARG A 234 11.13 2.73 -5.64
N LEU A 235 10.37 3.55 -4.94
CA LEU A 235 8.97 3.29 -4.59
C LEU A 235 8.18 4.59 -4.67
N THR A 236 7.19 4.66 -5.55
CA THR A 236 6.26 5.79 -5.61
C THR A 236 4.90 5.36 -5.08
N ASP A 237 4.39 6.12 -4.14
CA ASP A 237 3.19 5.83 -3.37
C ASP A 237 2.11 6.88 -3.54
N PHE A 238 0.90 6.44 -3.87
CA PHE A 238 -0.31 7.25 -4.03
C PHE A 238 -1.33 6.83 -2.95
N VAL A 239 -1.48 7.66 -1.92
CA VAL A 239 -2.49 7.43 -0.88
C VAL A 239 -3.89 7.46 -1.50
N ASN A 240 -4.14 8.44 -2.39
CA ASN A 240 -5.34 8.51 -3.20
C ASN A 240 -5.07 7.87 -4.56
N SER A 241 -5.67 6.72 -4.82
CA SER A 241 -5.50 6.01 -6.11
C SER A 241 -5.95 6.83 -7.33
N LYS A 242 -6.80 7.86 -7.15
CA LYS A 242 -7.28 8.73 -8.23
C LYS A 242 -6.19 9.63 -8.79
N ASP A 243 -5.13 9.90 -8.03
CA ASP A 243 -3.97 10.65 -8.53
C ASP A 243 -3.19 9.89 -9.61
N CYS A 244 -3.41 8.57 -9.70
CA CYS A 244 -2.85 7.72 -10.75
C CYS A 244 -3.92 7.11 -11.67
N PHE A 245 -5.08 6.67 -11.12
CA PHE A 245 -6.20 6.11 -11.87
C PHE A 245 -7.41 7.03 -11.77
N SER A 246 -7.63 7.90 -12.73
CA SER A 246 -8.70 8.91 -12.70
C SER A 246 -10.12 8.35 -12.51
N THR A 247 -10.36 7.07 -12.83
CA THR A 247 -11.69 6.44 -12.86
C THR A 247 -11.89 5.32 -11.84
N VAL A 248 -10.84 4.90 -11.12
CA VAL A 248 -10.90 3.74 -10.21
C VAL A 248 -10.47 4.16 -8.81
N ASP A 249 -11.31 3.87 -7.83
CA ASP A 249 -11.00 4.05 -6.41
C ASP A 249 -10.52 2.73 -5.84
N ILE A 250 -9.26 2.68 -5.36
CA ILE A 250 -8.63 1.50 -4.79
C ILE A 250 -8.35 1.77 -3.32
N ALA A 251 -9.10 1.09 -2.47
CA ALA A 251 -8.94 1.19 -1.03
C ALA A 251 -7.50 0.88 -0.59
N GLY A 252 -6.89 1.80 0.17
CA GLY A 252 -5.49 1.74 0.60
C GLY A 252 -4.50 2.40 -0.37
N GLY A 253 -4.98 2.88 -1.52
CA GLY A 253 -4.12 3.49 -2.54
C GLY A 253 -3.34 2.47 -3.34
N ILE A 254 -2.42 2.97 -4.14
CA ILE A 254 -1.57 2.19 -5.02
C ILE A 254 -0.12 2.63 -4.89
N CYS A 255 0.78 1.77 -5.34
CA CYS A 255 2.18 2.11 -5.54
C CYS A 255 2.71 1.46 -6.82
N TYR A 256 3.80 2.01 -7.32
CA TYR A 256 4.67 1.33 -8.27
C TYR A 256 6.11 1.45 -7.82
N PHE A 257 6.96 0.53 -8.30
CA PHE A 257 8.33 0.43 -7.83
C PHE A 257 9.30 0.09 -8.96
N LEU A 258 10.57 0.36 -8.72
CA LEU A 258 11.69 -0.16 -9.49
C LEU A 258 12.58 -1.03 -8.60
N TRP A 259 12.76 -2.27 -9.02
CA TRP A 259 13.71 -3.22 -8.48
C TRP A 259 14.85 -3.40 -9.48
N ASP A 260 16.10 -3.33 -9.00
CA ASP A 260 17.33 -3.45 -9.80
C ASP A 260 18.21 -4.55 -9.20
N ARG A 261 18.37 -5.64 -9.94
CA ARG A 261 19.12 -6.83 -9.50
C ARG A 261 20.54 -6.51 -9.07
N ASP A 262 21.18 -5.56 -9.74
CA ASP A 262 22.61 -5.31 -9.63
C ASP A 262 22.94 -4.15 -8.70
N LYS A 263 21.92 -3.52 -8.08
CA LYS A 263 22.05 -2.46 -7.08
C LYS A 263 21.52 -2.89 -5.74
N GLU A 264 22.26 -2.52 -4.69
CA GLU A 264 21.84 -2.60 -3.31
C GLU A 264 21.92 -1.19 -2.71
N GLU A 265 20.79 -0.50 -2.65
CA GLU A 265 20.73 0.90 -2.21
C GLU A 265 19.57 1.13 -1.26
N VAL A 266 19.68 2.22 -0.50
CA VAL A 266 18.56 2.78 0.27
C VAL A 266 17.46 3.23 -0.69
N CYS A 267 16.23 2.79 -0.47
CA CYS A 267 15.11 3.04 -1.37
C CYS A 267 14.77 4.53 -1.44
N GLU A 268 14.61 5.04 -2.65
CA GLU A 268 14.04 6.36 -2.90
C GLU A 268 12.50 6.26 -2.89
N VAL A 269 11.88 6.79 -1.83
CA VAL A 269 10.43 6.77 -1.64
C VAL A 269 9.84 8.12 -2.00
N THR A 270 8.91 8.14 -2.94
CA THR A 270 8.16 9.33 -3.34
C THR A 270 6.69 9.19 -2.94
N ASN A 271 6.20 10.06 -2.05
CA ASN A 271 4.77 10.20 -1.79
C ASN A 271 4.18 11.22 -2.78
N VAL A 272 3.06 10.85 -3.41
CA VAL A 272 2.33 11.71 -4.34
C VAL A 272 0.96 12.07 -3.78
N SER A 273 0.64 13.37 -3.78
CA SER A 273 -0.66 13.93 -3.41
C SER A 273 -1.04 15.03 -4.40
N GLY A 274 -1.92 14.69 -5.34
CA GLY A 274 -2.22 15.57 -6.48
C GLY A 274 -0.96 15.83 -7.32
N LEU A 275 -0.51 17.09 -7.37
CA LEU A 275 0.71 17.51 -8.06
C LEU A 275 1.92 17.65 -7.13
N GLU A 276 1.75 17.45 -5.83
CA GLU A 276 2.83 17.53 -4.86
C GLU A 276 3.56 16.18 -4.73
N HIS A 277 4.88 16.22 -4.77
CA HIS A 277 5.75 15.07 -4.69
C HIS A 277 6.78 15.27 -3.57
N HIS A 278 6.74 14.40 -2.56
CA HIS A 278 7.69 14.41 -1.45
C HIS A 278 8.60 13.19 -1.53
N THR A 279 9.85 13.40 -1.92
CA THR A 279 10.84 12.32 -2.13
C THR A 279 11.86 12.28 -1.00
N MET A 280 12.15 11.07 -0.48
CA MET A 280 13.16 10.82 0.53
C MET A 280 13.85 9.47 0.29
N ARG A 281 15.17 9.41 0.47
CA ARG A 281 15.92 8.15 0.51
C ARG A 281 15.93 7.59 1.93
N ARG A 282 15.41 6.37 2.11
CA ARG A 282 15.25 5.76 3.43
C ARG A 282 15.21 4.24 3.39
N ASN A 283 15.53 3.61 4.51
CA ASN A 283 15.31 2.19 4.71
C ASN A 283 13.81 1.92 4.91
N LEU A 284 13.25 0.98 4.17
CA LEU A 284 11.84 0.64 4.29
C LEU A 284 11.52 -0.11 5.59
N ASN A 285 12.50 -0.82 6.15
CA ASN A 285 12.40 -1.61 7.38
C ASN A 285 12.89 -0.86 8.63
N GLU A 286 13.00 0.46 8.60
CA GLU A 286 13.56 1.26 9.70
C GLU A 286 12.86 1.03 11.04
N PHE A 287 11.55 0.75 11.02
CA PHE A 287 10.75 0.44 12.19
C PHE A 287 10.34 -1.04 12.25
N GLY A 288 11.21 -1.93 11.76
CA GLY A 288 10.98 -3.37 11.72
C GLY A 288 9.84 -3.74 10.75
N GLU A 289 8.80 -4.39 11.27
CA GLU A 289 7.65 -4.79 10.44
C GLU A 289 6.67 -3.64 10.13
N ILE A 290 6.90 -2.43 10.64
CA ILE A 290 6.01 -1.30 10.43
C ILE A 290 6.59 -0.40 9.35
N PHE A 291 5.91 -0.33 8.21
CA PHE A 291 6.22 0.63 7.18
C PHE A 291 5.48 1.94 7.42
N ILE A 292 6.23 3.00 7.76
CA ILE A 292 5.68 4.35 7.85
C ILE A 292 5.53 4.91 6.45
N ARG A 293 4.31 5.13 6.03
CA ARG A 293 3.97 5.47 4.65
C ARG A 293 4.44 6.86 4.25
N SER A 294 4.19 7.87 5.11
CA SER A 294 4.52 9.27 4.83
C SER A 294 5.97 9.59 5.17
N ASN A 295 6.70 10.16 4.22
CA ASN A 295 8.05 10.66 4.42
C ASN A 295 8.12 11.79 5.47
N GLU A 296 7.12 12.68 5.48
CA GLU A 296 7.04 13.83 6.40
C GLU A 296 6.86 13.40 7.85
N SER A 297 6.27 12.20 8.07
CA SER A 297 6.07 11.66 9.42
C SER A 297 7.37 11.18 10.10
N LEU A 298 8.41 10.89 9.34
CA LEU A 298 9.63 10.25 9.87
C LEU A 298 10.37 11.16 10.84
N SER A 299 10.53 12.44 10.51
CA SER A 299 11.19 13.40 11.40
C SER A 299 10.46 13.53 12.74
N ILE A 300 9.11 13.54 12.70
CA ILE A 300 8.26 13.60 13.89
C ILE A 300 8.47 12.35 14.76
N ILE A 301 8.41 11.15 14.14
CA ILE A 301 8.61 9.88 14.85
C ILE A 301 9.99 9.86 15.52
N HIS A 302 11.06 10.22 14.82
CA HIS A 302 12.40 10.25 15.38
C HIS A 302 12.51 11.18 16.58
N LYS A 303 11.91 12.38 16.52
CA LYS A 303 11.89 13.31 17.65
C LYS A 303 11.16 12.74 18.86
N VAL A 304 10.04 12.02 18.62
CA VAL A 304 9.26 11.36 19.68
C VAL A 304 10.04 10.20 20.30
N LEU A 305 10.61 9.32 19.47
CA LEU A 305 11.37 8.16 19.94
C LEU A 305 12.63 8.58 20.74
N ASN A 306 13.30 9.65 20.32
CA ASN A 306 14.49 10.16 21.01
C ASN A 306 14.20 10.82 22.39
N ARG A 307 12.93 11.17 22.66
CA ARG A 307 12.51 11.87 23.89
C ARG A 307 11.51 11.08 24.74
N SER A 308 11.17 9.87 24.35
CA SER A 308 10.20 9.04 25.07
C SER A 308 10.77 7.66 25.34
N GLU A 309 10.70 7.23 26.59
CA GLU A 309 11.12 5.89 27.03
C GLU A 309 9.94 4.93 27.13
N HIS A 310 8.72 5.45 27.35
CA HIS A 310 7.50 4.68 27.53
C HIS A 310 6.43 5.07 26.53
N PHE A 311 5.65 4.09 26.11
CA PHE A 311 4.59 4.24 25.13
C PHE A 311 3.28 3.66 25.62
N LEU A 312 2.15 4.13 25.06
CA LEU A 312 0.82 3.70 25.50
C LEU A 312 0.55 2.21 25.31
N THR A 313 1.36 1.49 24.55
CA THR A 313 1.31 0.01 24.50
C THR A 313 1.37 -0.62 25.89
N ASP A 314 2.03 0.01 26.86
CA ASP A 314 2.15 -0.52 28.22
C ASP A 314 0.86 -0.34 29.03
N ARG A 315 0.02 0.64 28.67
CA ARG A 315 -1.28 0.91 29.33
C ARG A 315 -2.46 0.24 28.64
N VAL A 316 -2.41 0.15 27.28
CA VAL A 316 -3.50 -0.40 26.49
C VAL A 316 -3.66 -1.89 26.72
N GLN A 317 -4.88 -2.30 27.09
CA GLN A 317 -5.19 -3.70 27.32
C GLN A 317 -5.31 -4.47 25.99
N PRO A 318 -5.08 -5.79 25.98
CA PRO A 318 -5.47 -6.63 24.88
C PRO A 318 -6.96 -6.49 24.56
N ILE A 319 -7.35 -6.72 23.30
CA ILE A 319 -8.76 -6.84 22.95
C ILE A 319 -9.38 -7.93 23.82
N ASP A 320 -10.64 -7.75 24.22
CA ASP A 320 -11.32 -8.63 25.18
C ASP A 320 -10.72 -8.53 26.60
N ALA A 321 -10.56 -7.30 27.08
CA ALA A 321 -9.96 -7.03 28.39
C ALA A 321 -10.65 -7.77 29.56
N PHE A 322 -11.98 -7.94 29.51
CA PHE A 322 -12.77 -8.53 30.60
C PHE A 322 -13.32 -9.93 30.31
N GLY A 323 -13.10 -10.49 29.13
CA GLY A 323 -13.52 -11.83 28.75
C GLY A 323 -14.96 -11.93 28.24
N PHE A 324 -15.58 -10.83 27.79
CA PHE A 324 -16.94 -10.81 27.27
C PHE A 324 -16.96 -10.68 25.75
N PRO A 325 -17.58 -11.66 25.03
CA PRO A 325 -17.73 -11.56 23.58
C PRO A 325 -18.61 -10.37 23.20
N SER A 326 -18.49 -9.87 21.97
CA SER A 326 -19.28 -8.75 21.46
C SER A 326 -20.81 -8.95 21.52
N ALA A 327 -21.25 -10.20 21.56
CA ALA A 327 -22.67 -10.58 21.69
C ALA A 327 -23.19 -10.58 23.15
N ALA A 328 -22.32 -10.47 24.16
CA ALA A 328 -22.75 -10.43 25.56
C ALA A 328 -23.60 -9.17 25.85
N ARG A 329 -24.65 -9.32 26.65
CA ARG A 329 -25.59 -8.23 26.97
C ARG A 329 -25.83 -8.03 28.45
N GLY A 330 -25.76 -9.08 29.26
CA GLY A 330 -26.14 -9.06 30.67
C GLY A 330 -27.67 -8.98 30.88
N GLU A 331 -28.08 -8.78 32.13
CA GLU A 331 -29.48 -8.54 32.48
C GLU A 331 -29.89 -7.10 32.08
N LYS A 332 -31.16 -6.93 31.74
CA LYS A 332 -31.71 -5.61 31.33
C LYS A 332 -31.86 -4.63 32.49
N GLU A 333 -32.20 -5.15 33.66
CA GLU A 333 -32.45 -4.35 34.85
C GLU A 333 -31.35 -4.57 35.90
N PRO A 334 -30.98 -3.52 36.65
CA PRO A 334 -29.99 -3.65 37.72
C PRO A 334 -30.50 -4.54 38.85
N PHE A 335 -29.63 -5.29 39.48
CA PHE A 335 -29.87 -6.10 40.64
C PHE A 335 -28.83 -5.85 41.75
N ASP A 336 -29.10 -6.27 42.97
CA ASP A 336 -28.22 -6.02 44.10
C ASP A 336 -26.82 -6.61 43.88
N GLY A 337 -25.77 -5.81 44.09
CA GLY A 337 -24.38 -6.17 43.87
C GLY A 337 -23.95 -6.35 42.40
N CYS A 338 -24.76 -5.92 41.43
CA CYS A 338 -24.39 -5.94 40.02
C CYS A 338 -23.35 -4.87 39.68
N ILE A 339 -22.67 -5.09 38.54
CA ILE A 339 -21.83 -4.11 37.85
C ILE A 339 -22.35 -3.91 36.44
N SER A 340 -22.01 -2.80 35.80
CA SER A 340 -22.47 -2.46 34.46
C SER A 340 -21.60 -3.10 33.39
N LEU A 341 -22.21 -3.76 32.40
CA LEU A 341 -21.57 -4.26 31.19
C LEU A 341 -21.90 -3.35 29.99
N ILE A 342 -20.88 -2.64 29.51
CA ILE A 342 -21.00 -1.75 28.35
C ILE A 342 -20.88 -2.59 27.07
N HIS A 343 -21.85 -2.51 26.19
CA HIS A 343 -21.87 -3.23 24.91
C HIS A 343 -22.36 -2.33 23.77
N SER A 344 -22.22 -2.76 22.51
CA SER A 344 -22.52 -1.96 21.32
C SER A 344 -23.98 -1.47 21.20
N GLN A 345 -24.91 -2.04 21.96
CA GLN A 345 -26.33 -1.68 21.95
C GLN A 345 -26.78 -0.95 23.25
N GLY A 346 -25.85 -0.67 24.17
CA GLY A 346 -26.16 0.02 25.41
C GLY A 346 -25.45 -0.55 26.63
N THR A 347 -26.15 -0.63 27.76
CA THR A 347 -25.65 -1.14 29.03
C THR A 347 -26.52 -2.28 29.54
N GLY A 348 -25.89 -3.35 30.00
CA GLY A 348 -26.52 -4.43 30.74
C GLY A 348 -25.89 -4.58 32.11
N TYR A 349 -26.37 -5.54 32.91
CA TYR A 349 -25.93 -5.75 34.29
C TYR A 349 -25.49 -7.19 34.48
N ILE A 350 -24.37 -7.38 35.18
CA ILE A 350 -23.75 -8.69 35.42
C ILE A 350 -23.27 -8.79 36.86
N LYS A 351 -22.99 -10.00 37.33
CA LYS A 351 -22.30 -10.19 38.61
C LYS A 351 -20.81 -9.88 38.47
N ARG A 352 -20.23 -9.29 39.48
CA ARG A 352 -18.78 -9.06 39.52
C ARG A 352 -17.97 -10.36 39.34
N SER A 353 -18.48 -11.49 39.82
CA SER A 353 -17.87 -12.82 39.69
C SER A 353 -17.83 -13.33 38.23
N ASP A 354 -18.60 -12.75 37.33
CA ASP A 354 -18.65 -13.15 35.92
C ASP A 354 -17.45 -12.61 35.12
N VAL A 355 -16.76 -11.59 35.66
CA VAL A 355 -15.53 -11.01 35.06
C VAL A 355 -14.39 -11.98 35.27
N LYS A 356 -13.86 -12.56 34.20
CA LYS A 356 -12.83 -13.62 34.23
C LYS A 356 -11.41 -13.08 34.05
N LYS A 357 -11.25 -11.86 33.54
CA LYS A 357 -9.97 -11.23 33.24
C LYS A 357 -9.93 -9.84 33.87
N ASN A 358 -8.77 -9.39 34.34
CA ASN A 358 -8.51 -8.03 34.80
C ASN A 358 -9.58 -7.51 35.81
N ALA A 359 -10.00 -8.35 36.76
CA ALA A 359 -11.02 -7.99 37.73
C ALA A 359 -10.59 -6.80 38.61
N GLU A 360 -9.29 -6.55 38.74
CA GLU A 360 -8.71 -5.39 39.44
C GLU A 360 -9.02 -4.07 38.75
N LEU A 361 -9.34 -4.07 37.44
CA LEU A 361 -9.71 -2.86 36.73
C LEU A 361 -11.18 -2.46 36.94
N ILE A 362 -12.01 -3.30 37.54
CA ILE A 362 -13.42 -2.99 37.81
C ILE A 362 -13.55 -1.71 38.62
N ASP A 363 -12.67 -1.54 39.64
CA ASP A 363 -12.75 -0.43 40.59
C ASP A 363 -11.94 0.80 40.14
N LYS A 364 -11.46 0.82 38.89
CA LYS A 364 -10.73 1.95 38.30
C LYS A 364 -11.55 2.72 37.28
N TYR A 365 -11.18 3.97 37.08
CA TYR A 365 -11.63 4.77 35.93
C TYR A 365 -10.88 4.28 34.69
N LYS A 366 -11.59 4.04 33.58
CA LYS A 366 -11.02 3.51 32.35
C LYS A 366 -11.37 4.39 31.14
N ALA A 367 -10.41 4.63 30.27
CA ALA A 367 -10.68 5.23 28.95
C ALA A 367 -10.86 4.12 27.92
N THR A 368 -11.95 4.20 27.16
CA THR A 368 -12.29 3.18 26.16
C THR A 368 -12.69 3.81 24.83
N ILE A 369 -12.40 3.11 23.73
CA ILE A 369 -12.83 3.45 22.38
C ILE A 369 -13.44 2.22 21.70
N SER A 370 -14.22 2.42 20.64
CA SER A 370 -14.60 1.32 19.75
C SER A 370 -13.33 0.71 19.10
N ILE A 371 -13.29 -0.61 18.98
CA ILE A 371 -12.23 -1.29 18.21
C ILE A 371 -12.30 -0.99 16.71
N LEU A 372 -13.44 -0.49 16.21
CA LEU A 372 -13.59 -0.11 14.80
C LEU A 372 -13.06 1.31 14.61
N VAL A 373 -12.12 1.47 13.70
CA VAL A 373 -11.61 2.78 13.28
C VAL A 373 -12.71 3.50 12.47
N PRO A 374 -12.92 4.80 12.71
CA PRO A 374 -13.84 5.60 11.91
C PRO A 374 -13.55 5.49 10.42
N CYS A 375 -14.59 5.46 9.60
CA CYS A 375 -14.48 5.46 8.13
C CYS A 375 -13.68 4.29 7.54
N ASN A 376 -13.92 3.07 8.01
CA ASN A 376 -13.28 1.86 7.50
C ASN A 376 -11.74 1.91 7.49
N GLY A 377 -11.15 2.46 8.55
CA GLY A 377 -9.71 2.66 8.63
C GLY A 377 -9.25 3.95 7.94
N GLU A 378 -10.19 4.83 7.64
CA GLU A 378 -9.94 6.10 6.95
C GLU A 378 -9.30 5.93 5.57
N VAL A 379 -9.41 4.71 5.03
CA VAL A 379 -9.06 4.39 3.66
C VAL A 379 -10.18 4.88 2.74
N GLY A 380 -9.86 5.74 1.77
CA GLY A 380 -10.85 6.31 0.84
C GLY A 380 -11.56 7.58 1.34
N ILE A 381 -11.13 8.17 2.45
CA ILE A 381 -11.54 9.53 2.83
C ILE A 381 -10.80 10.54 1.96
N ASP A 382 -11.50 11.59 1.61
CA ASP A 382 -10.91 12.79 1.02
C ASP A 382 -9.85 13.37 1.99
N PRO A 383 -8.55 13.32 1.65
CA PRO A 383 -7.48 13.81 2.52
C PRO A 383 -7.66 15.25 2.95
N SER A 384 -8.34 16.07 2.13
CA SER A 384 -8.62 17.50 2.43
C SER A 384 -9.47 17.70 3.67
N LYS A 385 -10.18 16.67 4.15
CA LYS A 385 -11.03 16.73 5.35
C LYS A 385 -10.32 16.32 6.64
N GLY A 386 -9.08 15.84 6.54
CA GLY A 386 -8.32 15.30 7.65
C GLY A 386 -8.92 14.02 8.25
N TYR A 387 -8.17 13.38 9.12
CA TYR A 387 -8.53 12.10 9.74
C TYR A 387 -9.00 12.26 11.18
N LYS A 388 -10.00 11.49 11.60
CA LYS A 388 -10.43 11.43 13.00
C LYS A 388 -9.56 10.49 13.84
N ALA A 389 -9.03 9.46 13.25
CA ALA A 389 -8.18 8.38 13.77
C ALA A 389 -8.85 7.45 14.79
N ILE A 390 -9.59 7.93 15.76
CA ILE A 390 -10.29 7.14 16.76
C ILE A 390 -11.75 7.61 16.94
N THR A 391 -12.59 6.76 17.52
CA THR A 391 -13.88 7.21 18.08
C THR A 391 -13.64 8.07 19.31
N THR A 392 -14.56 8.96 19.65
CA THR A 392 -14.45 9.80 20.86
C THR A 392 -14.29 8.92 22.10
N PRO A 393 -13.20 9.08 22.90
CA PRO A 393 -12.95 8.25 24.05
C PRO A 393 -14.06 8.42 25.11
N ARG A 394 -14.56 7.29 25.62
CA ARG A 394 -15.49 7.24 26.74
C ARG A 394 -14.72 7.00 28.03
N ILE A 395 -15.16 7.63 29.14
CA ILE A 395 -14.74 7.25 30.47
C ILE A 395 -15.74 6.25 31.02
N GLU A 396 -15.24 5.07 31.39
CA GLU A 396 -15.95 4.09 32.21
C GLU A 396 -15.57 4.30 33.69
N VAL A 397 -16.57 4.46 34.53
CA VAL A 397 -16.38 4.70 35.98
C VAL A 397 -16.15 3.38 36.74
N PRO A 398 -15.70 3.40 38.01
CA PRO A 398 -15.68 2.23 38.85
C PRO A 398 -17.02 1.48 38.85
N GLY A 399 -16.99 0.15 38.71
CA GLY A 399 -18.19 -0.68 38.56
C GLY A 399 -18.67 -0.86 37.12
N GLU A 400 -18.00 -0.29 36.11
CA GLU A 400 -18.27 -0.55 34.69
C GLU A 400 -17.20 -1.42 34.06
N VAL A 401 -17.59 -2.35 33.18
CA VAL A 401 -16.73 -3.18 32.33
C VAL A 401 -17.32 -3.22 30.92
N ASN A 402 -16.56 -3.67 29.93
CA ASN A 402 -17.00 -3.67 28.54
C ASN A 402 -16.83 -5.03 27.84
N THR A 403 -17.50 -5.15 26.69
CA THR A 403 -17.38 -6.30 25.80
C THR A 403 -16.22 -6.12 24.80
N PHE A 404 -15.91 -7.18 24.06
CA PHE A 404 -14.95 -7.20 22.93
C PHE A 404 -15.08 -6.02 21.94
N SER A 405 -16.23 -5.36 21.88
CA SER A 405 -16.48 -4.21 20.98
C SER A 405 -15.68 -2.96 21.35
N TYR A 406 -15.07 -2.93 22.54
CA TYR A 406 -14.31 -1.79 23.04
C TYR A 406 -12.90 -2.17 23.46
N LEU A 407 -11.96 -1.28 23.20
CA LEU A 407 -10.57 -1.37 23.63
C LEU A 407 -10.36 -0.49 24.86
N VAL A 408 -9.83 -1.04 25.94
CA VAL A 408 -9.44 -0.29 27.13
C VAL A 408 -8.04 0.29 26.91
N LEU A 409 -7.95 1.62 26.84
CA LEU A 409 -6.72 2.34 26.52
C LEU A 409 -5.84 2.59 27.76
N GLY A 410 -6.43 2.61 28.94
CA GLY A 410 -5.74 2.80 30.22
C GLY A 410 -6.72 2.84 31.37
N ALA A 411 -6.21 2.63 32.59
CA ALA A 411 -6.98 2.64 33.81
C ALA A 411 -6.24 3.43 34.89
N PHE A 412 -6.98 4.23 35.69
CA PHE A 412 -6.47 5.19 36.66
C PHE A 412 -7.26 5.12 37.97
N ASP A 413 -6.63 5.50 39.05
CA ASP A 413 -7.26 5.50 40.37
C ASP A 413 -8.12 6.76 40.62
N THR A 414 -7.85 7.85 39.91
CA THR A 414 -8.54 9.12 40.13
C THR A 414 -9.29 9.61 38.91
N GLU A 415 -10.38 10.31 39.14
CA GLU A 415 -11.17 10.95 38.09
C GLU A 415 -10.39 12.07 37.36
N ALA A 416 -9.48 12.75 38.08
CA ALA A 416 -8.65 13.81 37.48
C ALA A 416 -7.69 13.24 36.43
N GLU A 417 -6.95 12.17 36.75
CA GLU A 417 -6.03 11.52 35.82
C GLU A 417 -6.73 10.99 34.57
N ILE A 418 -7.89 10.32 34.72
CA ILE A 418 -8.60 9.79 33.57
C ILE A 418 -9.17 10.91 32.66
N LYS A 419 -9.53 12.06 33.21
CA LYS A 419 -9.94 13.23 32.43
C LYS A 419 -8.77 13.80 31.64
N ASN A 420 -7.60 13.96 32.27
CA ASN A 420 -6.37 14.41 31.61
C ASN A 420 -5.94 13.42 30.50
N TYR A 421 -6.01 12.12 30.80
CA TYR A 421 -5.72 11.07 29.82
C TYR A 421 -6.67 11.10 28.63
N LYS A 422 -7.98 11.25 28.88
CA LYS A 422 -8.97 11.42 27.81
C LYS A 422 -8.65 12.63 26.94
N GLN A 423 -8.30 13.78 27.53
CA GLN A 423 -7.92 14.99 26.79
C GLN A 423 -6.68 14.73 25.93
N TYR A 424 -5.65 14.07 26.47
CA TYR A 424 -4.46 13.66 25.73
C TYR A 424 -4.79 12.77 24.51
N LEU A 425 -5.69 11.78 24.68
CA LEU A 425 -6.15 10.93 23.58
C LEU A 425 -6.88 11.73 22.48
N MET A 426 -7.48 12.85 22.80
CA MET A 426 -8.18 13.74 21.87
C MET A 426 -7.25 14.71 21.15
N CYS A 427 -6.01 14.92 21.61
CA CYS A 427 -5.01 15.76 20.95
C CYS A 427 -4.77 15.29 19.51
N LYS A 428 -4.54 16.23 18.61
CA LYS A 428 -4.18 15.94 17.21
C LYS A 428 -2.86 15.19 17.13
N PHE A 429 -1.87 15.62 17.90
CA PHE A 429 -0.57 14.94 18.00
C PHE A 429 -0.72 13.46 18.34
N THR A 430 -1.47 13.13 19.41
CA THR A 430 -1.66 11.74 19.86
C THR A 430 -2.34 10.91 18.78
N ARG A 431 -3.37 11.42 18.13
CA ARG A 431 -4.09 10.73 17.07
C ARG A 431 -3.28 10.62 15.77
N PHE A 432 -2.41 11.59 15.50
CA PHE A 432 -1.45 11.52 14.41
C PHE A 432 -0.47 10.36 14.63
N MET A 433 0.19 10.29 15.79
CA MET A 433 1.13 9.22 16.11
C MET A 433 0.48 7.84 16.03
N LEU A 434 -0.75 7.72 16.51
CA LEU A 434 -1.52 6.48 16.45
C LEU A 434 -1.83 6.07 15.00
N ARG A 435 -2.21 7.02 14.16
CA ARG A 435 -2.57 6.77 12.74
C ARG A 435 -1.42 6.16 11.94
N LEU A 436 -0.18 6.47 12.28
CA LEU A 436 1.01 6.00 11.55
C LEU A 436 1.14 4.46 11.52
N THR A 437 0.50 3.78 12.46
CA THR A 437 0.55 2.32 12.60
C THR A 437 -0.70 1.61 12.08
N TYR A 438 -1.64 2.34 11.48
CA TYR A 438 -2.88 1.72 11.01
C TYR A 438 -2.65 0.82 9.81
N SER A 439 -3.07 -0.42 9.97
CA SER A 439 -2.96 -1.46 8.95
C SER A 439 -4.31 -2.13 8.62
N SER A 440 -5.34 -1.89 9.43
CA SER A 440 -6.65 -2.51 9.30
C SER A 440 -7.78 -1.61 9.82
N MET A 441 -9.02 -2.08 9.65
CA MET A 441 -10.20 -1.40 10.21
C MET A 441 -10.34 -1.55 11.73
N HIS A 442 -9.52 -2.38 12.35
CA HIS A 442 -9.55 -2.60 13.78
C HIS A 442 -8.29 -2.04 14.43
N ILE A 443 -8.50 -1.33 15.53
CA ILE A 443 -7.42 -0.83 16.38
C ILE A 443 -7.16 -1.82 17.50
N ALA A 444 -5.88 -2.03 17.80
CA ALA A 444 -5.41 -2.94 18.84
C ALA A 444 -4.24 -2.31 19.59
N ARG A 445 -3.83 -2.94 20.69
CA ARG A 445 -2.68 -2.52 21.51
C ARG A 445 -1.42 -2.21 20.68
N ALA A 446 -1.13 -3.02 19.67
CA ALA A 446 0.05 -2.87 18.83
C ALA A 446 0.08 -1.54 18.03
N ASN A 447 -1.07 -0.89 17.85
CA ASN A 447 -1.10 0.40 17.15
C ASN A 447 -0.56 1.56 18.00
N PHE A 448 -0.37 1.38 19.30
CA PHE A 448 0.05 2.46 20.21
C PHE A 448 1.57 2.52 20.45
N ILE A 449 2.38 1.80 19.69
CA ILE A 449 3.82 1.69 19.91
C ILE A 449 4.60 3.00 19.71
N PHE A 450 4.05 3.94 18.94
CA PHE A 450 4.64 5.27 18.71
C PHE A 450 3.94 6.37 19.49
N VAL A 451 2.86 6.04 20.22
CA VAL A 451 2.14 7.02 21.04
C VAL A 451 2.81 7.12 22.40
N PRO A 452 3.52 8.22 22.70
CA PRO A 452 4.28 8.31 23.92
C PRO A 452 3.40 8.39 25.17
N ASP A 453 3.82 7.74 26.23
CA ASP A 453 3.17 7.86 27.54
C ASP A 453 3.55 9.20 28.21
N GLN A 454 2.66 9.71 29.03
CA GLN A 454 2.82 10.99 29.72
C GLN A 454 2.48 10.86 31.21
N ASP A 455 2.82 11.88 31.98
CA ASP A 455 2.30 12.04 33.34
C ASP A 455 0.90 12.68 33.28
N PHE A 456 -0.13 11.93 33.63
CA PHE A 456 -1.52 12.38 33.57
C PHE A 456 -2.00 13.02 34.90
N THR A 457 -1.12 13.28 35.85
CA THR A 457 -1.40 14.17 36.96
C THR A 457 -1.58 15.63 36.51
N GLU A 458 -1.10 15.94 35.29
CA GLU A 458 -1.29 17.22 34.62
C GLU A 458 -2.04 17.09 33.28
N GLU A 459 -2.59 18.19 32.81
CA GLU A 459 -3.26 18.29 31.53
C GLU A 459 -2.24 18.43 30.37
N TRP A 460 -2.48 17.70 29.28
CA TRP A 460 -1.71 17.76 28.03
C TRP A 460 -2.55 18.37 26.89
N THR A 461 -1.94 19.33 26.18
CA THR A 461 -2.51 19.97 24.98
C THR A 461 -1.57 19.75 23.79
N ASP A 462 -2.05 19.98 22.58
CA ASP A 462 -1.24 19.89 21.36
C ASP A 462 -0.02 20.82 21.44
N GLU A 463 -0.17 22.06 21.93
CA GLU A 463 0.92 23.03 22.07
C GLU A 463 2.01 22.55 23.07
N LYS A 464 1.61 21.93 24.21
CA LYS A 464 2.56 21.34 25.15
C LYS A 464 3.33 20.21 24.52
N LEU A 465 2.65 19.35 23.74
CA LEU A 465 3.26 18.20 23.04
C LEU A 465 4.21 18.65 21.94
N TYR A 466 3.79 19.61 21.10
CA TYR A 466 4.64 20.17 20.05
C TYR A 466 5.92 20.76 20.63
N ARG A 467 5.82 21.49 21.74
CA ARG A 467 6.98 22.04 22.45
C ARG A 467 7.88 20.96 23.07
N LYS A 468 7.27 19.96 23.72
CA LYS A 468 8.01 18.86 24.35
C LYS A 468 8.88 18.10 23.33
N TYR A 469 8.32 17.85 22.14
CA TYR A 469 9.01 17.11 21.08
C TYR A 469 9.77 18.01 20.10
N GLU A 470 9.84 19.33 20.37
CA GLU A 470 10.56 20.32 19.55
C GLU A 470 10.18 20.22 18.07
N LEU A 471 8.87 20.15 17.80
CA LEU A 471 8.38 20.09 16.43
C LEU A 471 8.58 21.46 15.75
N THR A 472 8.94 21.42 14.46
CA THR A 472 9.04 22.61 13.62
C THR A 472 7.65 23.10 13.21
N GLU A 473 7.56 24.34 12.69
CA GLU A 473 6.30 24.89 12.18
C GLU A 473 5.73 24.04 11.04
N ASP A 474 6.57 23.51 10.16
CA ASP A 474 6.15 22.62 9.05
C ASP A 474 5.59 21.28 9.57
N GLU A 475 6.24 20.67 10.58
CA GLU A 475 5.77 19.43 11.21
C GLU A 475 4.44 19.63 11.93
N ILE A 476 4.29 20.77 12.61
CA ILE A 476 3.03 21.16 13.25
C ILE A 476 1.94 21.35 12.20
N ALA A 477 2.23 22.11 11.13
CA ALA A 477 1.30 22.33 10.03
C ALA A 477 0.86 21.02 9.38
N PHE A 478 1.79 20.06 9.22
CA PHE A 478 1.51 18.74 8.69
C PHE A 478 0.55 17.95 9.61
N ILE A 479 0.79 17.93 10.92
CA ILE A 479 -0.13 17.30 11.89
C ILE A 479 -1.51 17.98 11.86
N GLU A 480 -1.53 19.31 11.89
CA GLU A 480 -2.75 20.12 11.92
C GLU A 480 -3.63 19.91 10.67
N SER A 481 -3.01 19.78 9.49
CA SER A 481 -3.70 19.50 8.23
C SER A 481 -4.15 18.04 8.12
N THR A 482 -3.37 17.11 8.68
CA THR A 482 -3.65 15.67 8.60
C THR A 482 -4.77 15.25 9.54
N ILE A 483 -4.84 15.81 10.75
CA ILE A 483 -5.79 15.40 11.80
C ILE A 483 -6.83 16.47 12.02
N ARG A 484 -8.10 16.14 11.77
CA ARG A 484 -9.20 17.06 12.06
C ARG A 484 -9.48 17.20 13.55
N VAL A 485 -10.08 18.31 13.95
CA VAL A 485 -10.55 18.54 15.32
C VAL A 485 -11.54 17.44 15.74
N MET A 486 -11.46 17.01 17.00
CA MET A 486 -12.41 16.08 17.62
C MET A 486 -13.25 16.89 18.65
N GLU A 487 -14.54 16.90 18.46
CA GLU A 487 -15.53 17.43 19.42
C GLU A 487 -15.98 16.36 20.41
#